data_1f669e90a6f7dce0f82b99aa00d28c1b
#
_entry.id   1f669e90a6f7dce0f82b99aa00d28c1b
#
_cell.length_a   1.000
_cell.length_b   1.000
_cell.length_c   1.000
_cell.angle_alpha   90.00
_cell.angle_beta   90.00
_cell.angle_gamma   90.00
#
_symmetry.space_group_name_H-M   'P 1'
#
loop_
_entity.id
_entity.type
_entity.pdbx_description
1 polymer ?
#
loop_
_entity_poly.entity_id
_entity_poly.type
_entity_poly.pdbx_seq_one_letter_code
_entity_poly.pdbx_strand_id
1 'polypeptide(L)'
;GIYCGFCPDGHVIGQGLHDANPNDVFLINIHTGGYANPNGPSDPDFNCLYGAAIGSASGLAGYPAGTVNRATFSGISPQGSAGTTALSRGDWAAASALIMAQPSYVNLGAQASYDMSTGILTVNTETYYTSSTSNINVLHVAVVENNVPGPQSGAQNYNPGAIISGPWSPTYNHQHMFRHLMDGSNGIELIST
;
A
#
# COMPACT_ATOMS: atom_id res chain seq x y z
N GLY A 1 -7.39 2.56 -8.16
CA GLY A 1 -8.80 2.12 -8.32
C GLY A 1 -9.03 1.39 -9.62
N ILE A 2 -10.13 0.63 -9.72
CA ILE A 2 -10.45 -0.27 -10.85
C ILE A 2 -10.59 0.44 -12.21
N TYR A 3 -10.95 1.73 -12.21
CA TYR A 3 -11.10 2.55 -13.42
C TYR A 3 -9.90 3.46 -13.72
N CYS A 4 -8.83 3.35 -12.96
CA CYS A 4 -7.60 4.11 -13.19
C CYS A 4 -6.77 3.45 -14.32
N GLY A 5 -6.70 4.09 -15.48
CA GLY A 5 -6.05 3.54 -16.68
C GLY A 5 -4.53 3.35 -16.54
N PHE A 6 -3.86 4.16 -15.70
CA PHE A 6 -2.41 4.08 -15.46
C PHE A 6 -2.03 3.31 -14.18
N CYS A 7 -3.00 2.86 -13.37
CA CYS A 7 -2.69 2.13 -12.16
C CYS A 7 -1.98 0.79 -12.41
N PRO A 8 -2.28 0.02 -13.47
CA PRO A 8 -1.52 -1.20 -13.76
C PRO A 8 -0.02 -0.97 -14.01
N ASP A 9 0.37 0.18 -14.59
CA ASP A 9 1.77 0.57 -14.72
C ASP A 9 2.44 0.79 -13.35
N GLY A 10 1.72 1.47 -12.44
CA GLY A 10 2.17 1.60 -11.04
C GLY A 10 2.33 0.24 -10.35
N HIS A 11 1.44 -0.73 -10.60
CA HIS A 11 1.57 -2.08 -10.06
C HIS A 11 2.84 -2.79 -10.57
N VAL A 12 3.16 -2.65 -11.87
CA VAL A 12 4.40 -3.22 -12.44
C VAL A 12 5.64 -2.60 -11.79
N ILE A 13 5.67 -1.28 -11.65
CA ILE A 13 6.81 -0.57 -11.05
C ILE A 13 6.97 -0.98 -9.57
N GLY A 14 5.88 -0.96 -8.79
CA GLY A 14 5.91 -1.39 -7.40
C GLY A 14 6.37 -2.84 -7.25
N GLN A 15 5.79 -3.76 -8.04
CA GLN A 15 6.18 -5.17 -8.02
C GLN A 15 7.65 -5.35 -8.37
N GLY A 16 8.16 -4.66 -9.38
CA GLY A 16 9.58 -4.71 -9.75
C GLY A 16 10.51 -4.21 -8.63
N LEU A 17 10.10 -3.22 -7.85
CA LEU A 17 10.85 -2.77 -6.67
C LEU A 17 10.86 -3.84 -5.57
N HIS A 18 9.72 -4.48 -5.30
CA HIS A 18 9.63 -5.59 -4.35
C HIS A 18 10.48 -6.79 -4.80
N ASP A 19 10.35 -7.21 -6.06
CA ASP A 19 11.07 -8.39 -6.59
C ASP A 19 12.59 -8.19 -6.55
N ALA A 20 13.06 -6.96 -6.76
CA ALA A 20 14.47 -6.62 -6.64
C ALA A 20 14.95 -6.54 -5.18
N ASN A 21 14.06 -6.30 -4.23
CA ASN A 21 14.37 -6.07 -2.81
C ASN A 21 13.32 -6.75 -1.90
N PRO A 22 13.16 -8.08 -1.95
CA PRO A 22 12.02 -8.77 -1.35
C PRO A 22 11.99 -8.73 0.19
N ASN A 23 13.12 -8.43 0.83
CA ASN A 23 13.23 -8.33 2.28
C ASN A 23 13.10 -6.88 2.79
N ASP A 24 13.14 -5.88 1.90
CA ASP A 24 13.22 -4.48 2.27
C ASP A 24 12.03 -3.66 1.72
N VAL A 25 11.39 -4.12 0.63
CA VAL A 25 10.27 -3.43 0.00
C VAL A 25 8.99 -4.24 0.15
N PHE A 26 8.00 -3.68 0.84
CA PHE A 26 6.68 -4.26 1.04
C PHE A 26 5.62 -3.36 0.40
N LEU A 27 4.69 -3.97 -0.34
CA LEU A 27 3.66 -3.24 -1.07
C LEU A 27 2.32 -3.31 -0.35
N ILE A 28 1.62 -2.17 -0.35
CA ILE A 28 0.23 -2.08 0.07
C ILE A 28 -0.54 -1.29 -1.00
N ASN A 29 -1.41 -1.95 -1.74
CA ASN A 29 -2.20 -1.35 -2.80
C ASN A 29 -3.56 -0.92 -2.26
N ILE A 30 -3.82 0.39 -2.25
CA ILE A 30 -5.04 0.97 -1.70
C ILE A 30 -5.94 1.42 -2.85
N HIS A 31 -7.15 0.85 -2.93
CA HIS A 31 -8.19 1.32 -3.82
C HIS A 31 -8.95 2.47 -3.13
N THR A 32 -8.88 3.67 -3.70
CA THR A 32 -9.49 4.87 -3.12
C THR A 32 -9.80 5.91 -4.19
N GLY A 33 -10.66 6.87 -3.85
CA GLY A 33 -11.06 7.97 -4.71
C GLY A 33 -12.00 7.58 -5.84
N GLY A 34 -12.35 8.52 -6.72
CA GLY A 34 -13.38 8.36 -7.73
C GLY A 34 -13.18 7.18 -8.68
N TYR A 35 -11.93 6.84 -9.00
CA TYR A 35 -11.62 5.68 -9.85
C TYR A 35 -11.77 4.32 -9.15
N ALA A 36 -12.00 4.29 -7.85
CA ALA A 36 -12.23 3.05 -7.10
C ALA A 36 -13.72 2.72 -6.94
N ASN A 37 -14.61 3.69 -7.18
CA ASN A 37 -16.04 3.50 -7.01
C ASN A 37 -16.60 2.57 -8.09
N PRO A 38 -17.45 1.59 -7.74
CA PRO A 38 -18.19 0.80 -8.71
C PRO A 38 -19.05 1.67 -9.63
N ASN A 39 -19.09 1.35 -10.92
CA ASN A 39 -19.97 2.02 -11.89
C ASN A 39 -21.30 1.31 -12.06
N GLY A 40 -21.46 0.11 -11.50
CA GLY A 40 -22.67 -0.68 -11.61
C GLY A 40 -22.70 -1.85 -10.63
N PRO A 41 -23.84 -2.56 -10.55
CA PRO A 41 -24.03 -3.63 -9.57
C PRO A 41 -23.15 -4.88 -9.82
N SER A 42 -22.55 -4.98 -10.99
CA SER A 42 -21.64 -6.08 -11.34
C SER A 42 -20.18 -5.79 -10.96
N ASP A 43 -19.86 -4.56 -10.57
CA ASP A 43 -18.51 -4.22 -10.17
C ASP A 43 -18.29 -4.52 -8.69
N PRO A 44 -17.11 -5.07 -8.35
CA PRO A 44 -16.75 -5.22 -6.94
C PRO A 44 -16.41 -3.85 -6.34
N ASP A 45 -16.79 -3.64 -5.09
CA ASP A 45 -16.32 -2.51 -4.30
C ASP A 45 -15.02 -2.90 -3.57
N PHE A 46 -13.91 -2.32 -4.00
CA PHE A 46 -12.60 -2.52 -3.39
C PHE A 46 -12.20 -1.39 -2.44
N ASN A 47 -13.08 -0.41 -2.24
CA ASN A 47 -12.86 0.57 -1.18
C ASN A 47 -12.85 -0.11 0.19
N CYS A 48 -12.09 0.44 1.11
CA CYS A 48 -12.01 -0.07 2.47
C CYS A 48 -12.06 1.09 3.49
N LEU A 49 -12.40 0.76 4.72
CA LEU A 49 -12.73 1.73 5.77
C LEU A 49 -11.69 2.85 5.95
N TYR A 50 -10.39 2.54 5.83
CA TYR A 50 -9.31 3.51 6.07
C TYR A 50 -8.67 4.05 4.78
N GLY A 51 -9.03 3.52 3.61
CA GLY A 51 -8.37 3.84 2.34
C GLY A 51 -8.47 5.32 1.97
N ALA A 52 -9.63 5.94 2.15
CA ALA A 52 -9.83 7.36 1.86
C ALA A 52 -9.03 8.27 2.79
N ALA A 53 -8.95 7.94 4.08
CA ALA A 53 -8.18 8.70 5.06
C ALA A 53 -6.68 8.63 4.77
N ILE A 54 -6.15 7.44 4.43
CA ILE A 54 -4.75 7.25 4.03
C ILE A 54 -4.43 8.04 2.77
N GLY A 55 -5.29 7.97 1.75
CA GLY A 55 -5.14 8.73 0.52
C GLY A 55 -5.12 10.24 0.78
N SER A 56 -6.04 10.75 1.58
CA SER A 56 -6.11 12.16 1.96
C SER A 56 -4.86 12.60 2.73
N ALA A 57 -4.42 11.82 3.71
CA ALA A 57 -3.23 12.13 4.51
C ALA A 57 -1.94 12.18 3.66
N SER A 58 -1.88 11.44 2.55
CA SER A 58 -0.73 11.48 1.64
C SER A 58 -0.68 12.75 0.78
N GLY A 59 -1.79 13.47 0.64
CA GLY A 59 -1.91 14.63 -0.22
C GLY A 59 -1.83 14.30 -1.71
N LEU A 60 -2.31 13.09 -2.11
CA LEU A 60 -2.31 12.70 -3.52
C LEU A 60 -3.14 13.67 -4.38
N ALA A 61 -2.65 13.97 -5.58
CA ALA A 61 -3.31 14.85 -6.55
C ALA A 61 -3.72 14.13 -7.84
N GLY A 62 -3.32 12.87 -7.99
CA GLY A 62 -3.65 12.06 -9.19
C GLY A 62 -3.39 10.57 -8.95
N TYR A 63 -3.70 9.74 -9.95
CA TYR A 63 -3.55 8.30 -9.88
C TYR A 63 -2.76 7.76 -11.08
N PRO A 64 -1.84 6.77 -10.87
CA PRO A 64 -1.45 6.23 -9.57
C PRO A 64 -0.60 7.23 -8.78
N ALA A 65 -0.73 7.18 -7.48
CA ALA A 65 0.17 7.81 -6.52
C ALA A 65 0.70 6.74 -5.56
N GLY A 66 1.88 6.96 -5.01
CA GLY A 66 2.42 6.10 -3.96
C GLY A 66 3.21 6.92 -2.95
N THR A 67 3.29 6.44 -1.73
CA THR A 67 4.21 6.98 -0.73
C THR A 67 5.28 5.95 -0.43
N VAL A 68 6.50 6.39 -0.16
CA VAL A 68 7.58 5.54 0.32
C VAL A 68 7.83 5.91 1.78
N ASN A 69 7.54 4.97 2.70
CA ASN A 69 7.57 5.17 4.16
C ASN A 69 6.86 6.44 4.65
N ARG A 70 5.89 6.96 3.88
CA ARG A 70 5.21 8.24 4.15
C ARG A 70 6.19 9.40 4.41
N ALA A 71 7.35 9.37 3.77
CA ALA A 71 8.40 10.38 3.89
C ALA A 71 8.31 11.43 2.79
N THR A 72 8.90 12.59 3.05
CA THR A 72 9.22 13.60 2.05
C THR A 72 10.71 13.52 1.71
N PHE A 73 11.07 13.88 0.47
CA PHE A 73 12.42 13.70 -0.02
C PHE A 73 12.96 15.02 -0.57
N SER A 74 14.19 15.38 -0.19
CA SER A 74 14.88 16.50 -0.82
C SER A 74 15.19 16.17 -2.28
N GLY A 75 14.82 17.07 -3.20
CA GLY A 75 15.05 16.87 -4.63
C GLY A 75 14.02 16.00 -5.36
N ILE A 76 13.02 15.46 -4.66
CA ILE A 76 11.88 14.76 -5.26
C ILE A 76 10.62 15.54 -4.92
N SER A 77 9.91 16.01 -5.95
CA SER A 77 8.68 16.77 -5.75
C SER A 77 7.49 15.87 -5.47
N PRO A 78 6.67 16.19 -4.46
CA PRO A 78 5.39 15.47 -4.26
C PRO A 78 4.42 15.75 -5.40
N GLN A 79 3.45 14.87 -5.60
CA GLN A 79 2.35 15.09 -6.55
C GLN A 79 1.47 16.27 -6.17
N GLY A 80 1.23 16.45 -4.88
CA GLY A 80 0.37 17.50 -4.32
C GLY A 80 1.18 18.68 -3.84
N SER A 81 0.69 19.33 -2.80
CA SER A 81 1.33 20.49 -2.18
C SER A 81 2.66 20.13 -1.54
N ALA A 82 3.54 21.11 -1.37
CA ALA A 82 4.79 20.94 -0.63
C ALA A 82 4.53 20.38 0.78
N GLY A 83 5.35 19.42 1.20
CA GLY A 83 5.21 18.76 2.49
C GLY A 83 4.28 17.54 2.49
N THR A 84 3.59 17.23 1.39
CA THR A 84 2.84 15.98 1.23
C THR A 84 3.76 14.83 0.80
N THR A 85 3.30 13.58 0.97
CA THR A 85 4.14 12.39 0.80
C THR A 85 3.83 11.58 -0.46
N ALA A 86 2.75 11.91 -1.17
CA ALA A 86 2.38 11.24 -2.40
C ALA A 86 3.35 11.59 -3.53
N LEU A 87 3.93 10.59 -4.17
CA LEU A 87 4.87 10.70 -5.26
C LEU A 87 4.27 10.14 -6.56
N SER A 88 4.73 10.68 -7.67
CA SER A 88 4.50 10.09 -8.99
C SER A 88 5.27 8.77 -9.13
N ARG A 89 4.73 7.83 -9.89
CA ARG A 89 5.32 6.48 -10.05
C ARG A 89 6.75 6.49 -10.60
N GLY A 90 7.12 7.52 -11.36
CA GLY A 90 8.49 7.69 -11.87
C GLY A 90 9.54 7.95 -10.78
N ASP A 91 9.11 8.38 -9.60
CA ASP A 91 10.00 8.77 -8.50
C ASP A 91 10.13 7.67 -7.42
N TRP A 92 9.28 6.62 -7.47
CA TRP A 92 9.26 5.60 -6.42
C TRP A 92 10.59 4.86 -6.27
N ALA A 93 11.27 4.55 -7.37
CA ALA A 93 12.56 3.86 -7.32
C ALA A 93 13.64 4.70 -6.62
N ALA A 94 13.73 5.98 -6.96
CA ALA A 94 14.69 6.90 -6.35
C ALA A 94 14.39 7.10 -4.85
N ALA A 95 13.12 7.30 -4.50
CA ALA A 95 12.68 7.45 -3.11
C ALA A 95 12.94 6.17 -2.30
N SER A 96 12.67 4.99 -2.86
CA SER A 96 12.93 3.70 -2.20
C SER A 96 14.42 3.49 -1.94
N ALA A 97 15.29 3.82 -2.90
CA ALA A 97 16.73 3.73 -2.73
C ALA A 97 17.23 4.64 -1.59
N LEU A 98 16.67 5.84 -1.46
CA LEU A 98 17.03 6.76 -0.35
C LEU A 98 16.61 6.22 1.02
N ILE A 99 15.45 5.56 1.12
CA ILE A 99 15.01 4.93 2.37
C ILE A 99 15.86 3.70 2.71
N MET A 100 16.10 2.81 1.76
CA MET A 100 16.90 1.61 1.99
C MET A 100 18.35 1.89 2.38
N ALA A 101 18.88 3.06 2.02
CA ALA A 101 20.22 3.51 2.42
C ALA A 101 20.28 3.99 3.89
N GLN A 102 19.14 4.15 4.57
CA GLN A 102 19.10 4.63 5.95
C GLN A 102 19.13 3.47 6.96
N PRO A 103 19.86 3.59 8.06
CA PRO A 103 19.76 2.61 9.13
C PRO A 103 18.39 2.68 9.81
N SER A 104 17.84 1.50 10.16
CA SER A 104 16.66 1.45 11.02
C SER A 104 17.08 1.50 12.49
N TYR A 105 16.40 2.33 13.26
CA TYR A 105 16.57 2.40 14.72
C TYR A 105 15.56 1.53 15.48
N VAL A 106 14.65 0.87 14.76
CA VAL A 106 13.66 -0.06 15.34
C VAL A 106 13.53 -1.30 14.46
N ASN A 107 13.52 -2.45 15.10
CA ASN A 107 13.20 -3.73 14.47
C ASN A 107 11.79 -4.15 14.86
N LEU A 108 11.09 -4.78 13.94
CA LEU A 108 9.74 -5.30 14.12
C LEU A 108 9.74 -6.80 13.89
N GLY A 109 9.13 -7.55 14.82
CA GLY A 109 8.75 -8.94 14.67
C GLY A 109 7.24 -9.08 14.70
N ALA A 110 6.70 -10.03 13.94
CA ALA A 110 5.29 -10.35 13.98
C ALA A 110 5.07 -11.85 13.80
N GLN A 111 4.09 -12.39 14.53
CA GLN A 111 3.61 -13.75 14.37
C GLN A 111 2.10 -13.74 14.32
N ALA A 112 1.52 -14.33 13.28
CA ALA A 112 0.09 -14.43 13.11
C ALA A 112 -0.39 -15.86 13.29
N SER A 113 -1.57 -16.02 13.89
CA SER A 113 -2.30 -17.28 13.97
C SER A 113 -3.78 -17.05 13.66
N TYR A 114 -4.38 -18.01 12.97
CA TYR A 114 -5.80 -17.97 12.62
C TYR A 114 -6.51 -19.22 13.13
N ASP A 115 -7.54 -19.01 13.96
CA ASP A 115 -8.37 -20.10 14.46
C ASP A 115 -9.56 -20.30 13.52
N MET A 116 -9.53 -21.40 12.77
CA MET A 116 -10.57 -21.77 11.80
C MET A 116 -11.94 -22.02 12.46
N SER A 117 -11.99 -22.40 13.74
CA SER A 117 -13.24 -22.71 14.45
C SER A 117 -13.97 -21.46 14.92
N THR A 118 -13.22 -20.42 15.26
CA THR A 118 -13.77 -19.15 15.79
C THR A 118 -13.72 -18.01 14.75
N GLY A 119 -12.93 -18.18 13.67
CA GLY A 119 -12.67 -17.12 12.69
C GLY A 119 -11.80 -15.99 13.23
N ILE A 120 -11.06 -16.21 14.32
CA ILE A 120 -10.25 -15.19 14.97
C ILE A 120 -8.83 -15.20 14.39
N LEU A 121 -8.39 -14.05 13.87
CA LEU A 121 -7.00 -13.76 13.54
C LEU A 121 -6.34 -13.07 14.74
N THR A 122 -5.25 -13.65 15.25
CA THR A 122 -4.41 -13.07 16.29
C THR A 122 -3.04 -12.72 15.70
N VAL A 123 -2.59 -11.49 15.92
CA VAL A 123 -1.25 -11.05 15.53
C VAL A 123 -0.50 -10.58 16.77
N ASN A 124 0.59 -11.27 17.11
CA ASN A 124 1.51 -10.87 18.16
C ASN A 124 2.64 -10.08 17.50
N THR A 125 2.92 -8.89 18.02
CA THR A 125 3.99 -8.02 17.52
C THR A 125 5.02 -7.76 18.61
N GLU A 126 6.27 -7.66 18.19
CA GLU A 126 7.40 -7.29 19.06
C GLU A 126 8.18 -6.16 18.40
N THR A 127 8.56 -5.17 19.19
CA THR A 127 9.38 -4.06 18.74
C THR A 127 10.64 -4.00 19.56
N TYR A 128 11.79 -3.84 18.88
CA TYR A 128 13.09 -3.70 19.52
C TYR A 128 13.81 -2.47 18.97
N TYR A 129 14.08 -1.50 19.86
CA TYR A 129 14.83 -0.29 19.52
C TYR A 129 16.32 -0.55 19.59
N THR A 130 17.05 -0.27 18.51
CA THR A 130 18.49 -0.40 18.39
C THR A 130 19.24 0.87 18.79
N SER A 131 18.52 2.00 18.83
CA SER A 131 19.01 3.28 19.33
C SER A 131 17.86 4.14 19.87
N SER A 132 18.20 5.13 20.69
CA SER A 132 17.21 6.09 21.18
C SER A 132 16.64 6.96 20.05
N THR A 133 15.39 7.36 20.19
CA THR A 133 14.73 8.26 19.28
C THR A 133 13.88 9.27 20.04
N SER A 134 13.77 10.48 19.52
CA SER A 134 12.80 11.50 19.99
C SER A 134 11.48 11.45 19.22
N ASN A 135 11.38 10.58 18.20
CA ASN A 135 10.17 10.45 17.42
C ASN A 135 9.11 9.65 18.17
N ILE A 136 7.86 10.09 18.05
CA ILE A 136 6.72 9.27 18.43
C ILE A 136 6.52 8.25 17.31
N ASN A 137 6.62 6.97 17.63
CA ASN A 137 6.38 5.88 16.69
C ASN A 137 5.01 5.28 16.94
N VAL A 138 4.32 4.97 15.86
CA VAL A 138 3.00 4.34 15.90
C VAL A 138 3.07 3.06 15.09
N LEU A 139 2.66 1.94 15.69
CA LEU A 139 2.54 0.66 15.04
C LEU A 139 1.17 0.54 14.39
N HIS A 140 1.15 0.10 13.15
CA HIS A 140 -0.07 -0.34 12.46
C HIS A 140 0.08 -1.78 11.99
N VAL A 141 -0.97 -2.57 12.13
CA VAL A 141 -1.08 -3.91 11.57
C VAL A 141 -2.10 -3.87 10.44
N ALA A 142 -1.60 -3.93 9.20
CA ALA A 142 -2.41 -3.92 8.00
C ALA A 142 -2.72 -5.34 7.52
N VAL A 143 -3.98 -5.61 7.21
CA VAL A 143 -4.40 -6.82 6.50
C VAL A 143 -4.39 -6.53 5.01
N VAL A 144 -3.66 -7.34 4.24
CA VAL A 144 -3.60 -7.28 2.78
C VAL A 144 -4.05 -8.61 2.18
N GLU A 145 -4.61 -8.56 0.98
CA GLU A 145 -5.11 -9.74 0.27
C GLU A 145 -4.47 -9.81 -1.13
N ASN A 146 -4.06 -11.00 -1.50
CA ASN A 146 -3.51 -11.31 -2.82
C ASN A 146 -4.51 -12.12 -3.64
N ASN A 147 -4.31 -12.12 -4.96
CA ASN A 147 -5.07 -12.91 -5.91
C ASN A 147 -6.57 -12.56 -5.93
N VAL A 148 -6.88 -11.28 -5.84
CA VAL A 148 -8.28 -10.80 -5.90
C VAL A 148 -8.66 -10.50 -7.34
N PRO A 149 -9.58 -11.28 -7.94
CA PRO A 149 -10.04 -11.00 -9.30
C PRO A 149 -10.96 -9.78 -9.33
N GLY A 150 -10.76 -8.90 -10.31
CA GLY A 150 -11.62 -7.73 -10.51
C GLY A 150 -11.34 -6.99 -11.81
N PRO A 151 -12.17 -6.03 -12.19
CA PRO A 151 -11.92 -5.21 -13.37
C PRO A 151 -10.72 -4.27 -13.11
N GLN A 152 -9.97 -3.95 -14.17
CA GLN A 152 -8.91 -2.96 -14.11
C GLN A 152 -8.71 -2.30 -15.49
N SER A 153 -9.06 -1.02 -15.58
CA SER A 153 -8.77 -0.23 -16.79
C SER A 153 -7.26 -0.17 -17.05
N GLY A 154 -6.88 -0.20 -18.32
CA GLY A 154 -5.50 -0.09 -18.76
C GLY A 154 -4.63 -1.34 -18.55
N ALA A 155 -5.17 -2.43 -17.99
CA ALA A 155 -4.42 -3.66 -17.73
C ALA A 155 -3.78 -4.23 -19.00
N GLN A 156 -4.51 -4.23 -20.13
CA GLN A 156 -4.01 -4.74 -21.41
C GLN A 156 -2.78 -3.97 -21.92
N ASN A 157 -2.70 -2.66 -21.63
CA ASN A 157 -1.62 -1.81 -22.11
C ASN A 157 -0.39 -1.83 -21.20
N TYR A 158 -0.61 -1.96 -19.89
CA TYR A 158 0.45 -1.72 -18.90
C TYR A 158 0.84 -2.95 -18.08
N ASN A 159 -0.08 -3.91 -17.88
CA ASN A 159 0.22 -5.13 -17.14
C ASN A 159 -0.59 -6.33 -17.67
N PRO A 160 -0.39 -6.74 -18.95
CA PRO A 160 -1.13 -7.85 -19.53
C PRO A 160 -0.88 -9.18 -18.84
N GLY A 161 0.27 -9.35 -18.18
CA GLY A 161 0.62 -10.57 -17.45
C GLY A 161 -0.24 -10.82 -16.21
N ALA A 162 -0.92 -9.81 -15.69
CA ALA A 162 -1.83 -9.94 -14.56
C ALA A 162 -3.30 -10.18 -14.99
N ILE A 163 -3.57 -10.28 -16.30
CA ILE A 163 -4.90 -10.59 -16.81
C ILE A 163 -5.16 -12.09 -16.69
N ILE A 164 -6.31 -12.41 -16.10
CA ILE A 164 -6.78 -13.78 -15.89
C ILE A 164 -8.17 -13.99 -16.48
N SER A 165 -8.64 -15.23 -16.53
CA SER A 165 -10.02 -15.54 -16.87
C SER A 165 -10.98 -15.07 -15.78
N GLY A 166 -12.10 -14.49 -16.17
CA GLY A 166 -13.10 -14.01 -15.22
C GLY A 166 -14.23 -13.21 -15.87
N PRO A 167 -15.17 -12.69 -15.09
CA PRO A 167 -16.41 -12.09 -15.60
C PRO A 167 -16.21 -10.67 -16.16
N TRP A 168 -15.07 -10.02 -15.91
CA TRP A 168 -14.79 -8.68 -16.41
C TRP A 168 -13.90 -8.71 -17.65
N SER A 169 -13.86 -7.61 -18.39
CA SER A 169 -13.03 -7.47 -19.58
C SER A 169 -12.23 -6.15 -19.53
N PRO A 170 -10.96 -6.20 -19.10
CA PRO A 170 -10.24 -7.39 -18.62
C PRO A 170 -10.59 -7.75 -17.17
N THR A 171 -10.48 -9.04 -16.81
CA THR A 171 -10.35 -9.46 -15.41
C THR A 171 -8.89 -9.42 -15.04
N TYR A 172 -8.58 -8.68 -13.98
CA TYR A 172 -7.23 -8.46 -13.49
C TYR A 172 -7.03 -9.15 -12.14
N ASN A 173 -5.85 -9.71 -11.91
CA ASN A 173 -5.47 -10.33 -10.64
C ASN A 173 -4.79 -9.29 -9.75
N HIS A 174 -5.57 -8.67 -8.85
CA HIS A 174 -5.04 -7.69 -7.92
C HIS A 174 -4.21 -8.34 -6.82
N GLN A 175 -3.08 -7.71 -6.47
CA GLN A 175 -2.15 -8.16 -5.46
C GLN A 175 -1.98 -7.10 -4.37
N HIS A 176 -1.58 -7.51 -3.17
CA HIS A 176 -1.26 -6.63 -2.03
C HIS A 176 -2.39 -5.64 -1.69
N MET A 177 -3.64 -6.07 -1.90
CA MET A 177 -4.79 -5.20 -1.69
C MET A 177 -4.99 -4.93 -0.20
N PHE A 178 -4.96 -3.67 0.18
CA PHE A 178 -5.28 -3.23 1.52
C PHE A 178 -6.75 -3.54 1.86
N ARG A 179 -6.99 -4.20 3.01
CA ARG A 179 -8.31 -4.55 3.47
C ARG A 179 -8.69 -3.88 4.78
N HIS A 180 -7.78 -3.84 5.75
CA HIS A 180 -8.11 -3.34 7.08
C HIS A 180 -6.86 -2.94 7.87
N LEU A 181 -7.04 -2.07 8.88
CA LEU A 181 -6.10 -1.86 9.98
C LEU A 181 -6.67 -2.50 11.23
N MET A 182 -5.96 -3.46 11.81
CA MET A 182 -6.44 -4.20 13.00
C MET A 182 -6.50 -3.33 14.25
N ASP A 183 -5.68 -2.29 14.28
CA ASP A 183 -5.48 -1.34 15.38
C ASP A 183 -6.24 -0.01 15.16
N GLY A 184 -7.03 0.09 14.11
CA GLY A 184 -7.78 1.29 13.77
C GLY A 184 -6.93 2.40 13.15
N SER A 185 -7.52 3.58 12.96
CA SER A 185 -6.88 4.70 12.27
C SER A 185 -5.72 5.34 13.02
N ASN A 186 -5.72 5.23 14.35
CA ASN A 186 -4.73 5.88 15.21
C ASN A 186 -3.49 5.03 15.47
N GLY A 187 -3.60 3.71 15.29
CA GLY A 187 -2.53 2.80 15.59
C GLY A 187 -2.25 2.63 17.10
N ILE A 188 -1.17 1.96 17.40
CA ILE A 188 -0.68 1.74 18.75
C ILE A 188 0.59 2.56 18.94
N GLU A 189 0.56 3.56 19.83
CA GLU A 189 1.76 4.33 20.15
C GLU A 189 2.80 3.45 20.85
N LEU A 190 4.01 3.46 20.32
CA LEU A 190 5.15 2.73 20.89
C LEU A 190 5.92 3.67 21.80
N ILE A 191 6.03 3.30 23.07
CA ILE A 191 6.80 4.04 24.06
C ILE A 191 8.23 3.49 24.03
N SER A 192 9.19 4.33 23.62
CA SER A 192 10.61 4.01 23.83
C SER A 192 10.95 4.16 25.29
N THR A 193 11.24 3.07 26.00
CA THR A 193 11.76 3.09 27.36
C THR A 193 13.27 3.35 27.35
#